data_1ec72383af625a49514aba72a2319a9b
#
_entry.id   1ec72383af625a49514aba72a2319a9b
#
_cell.length_a   1.000
_cell.length_b   1.000
_cell.length_c   1.000
_cell.angle_alpha   90.00
_cell.angle_beta   90.00
_cell.angle_gamma   90.00
#
_symmetry.space_group_name_H-M   'P 1'
#
loop_
_entity.id
_entity.type
_entity.pdbx_description
1 polymer ?
#
loop_
_entity_poly.entity_id
_entity_poly.type
_entity_poly.pdbx_seq_one_letter_code
_entity_poly.pdbx_strand_id
1 'polypeptide(L)'
;PSQDRDTGLPYAKALGVLLRSIIVEREPIYRQQEVVETFAPGAFGVGPEEVEQLSDDRIGRALDRLFDADRAGLLTKVVVAMGKSFNLRFDELHNDSTSIRLSGQYRDARGRSMRGRRAPWITYGYSKDHRPDLKQLLFILTTSADGGVPVQFRCGDGNRSDVDTHIETWEALRQV
;
A
#
# COMPACT_ATOMS: atom_id res chain seq x y z
N PRO A 1 29.25 2.13 -6.55
CA PRO A 1 28.01 1.47 -6.16
C PRO A 1 28.38 0.13 -5.60
N SER A 2 28.43 0.05 -4.25
CA SER A 2 28.67 -1.20 -3.54
C SER A 2 27.51 -2.15 -3.86
N GLN A 3 27.82 -3.24 -4.56
CA GLN A 3 26.97 -4.41 -4.58
C GLN A 3 27.01 -4.99 -3.15
N ASP A 4 26.11 -4.53 -2.28
CA ASP A 4 25.73 -5.27 -1.10
C ASP A 4 25.23 -6.63 -1.62
N ARG A 5 26.04 -7.66 -1.45
CA ARG A 5 25.60 -9.04 -1.60
C ARG A 5 24.65 -9.31 -0.44
N ASP A 6 23.42 -8.94 -0.65
CA ASP A 6 22.32 -9.19 0.27
C ASP A 6 22.04 -10.69 0.25
N THR A 7 22.72 -11.42 1.13
CA THR A 7 22.63 -12.89 1.25
C THR A 7 21.36 -13.36 1.96
N GLY A 8 20.49 -12.41 2.34
CA GLY A 8 19.27 -12.71 3.06
C GLY A 8 18.07 -13.05 2.15
N LEU A 9 16.92 -13.32 2.78
CA LEU A 9 15.65 -13.57 2.08
C LEU A 9 15.39 -12.49 1.02
N PRO A 10 15.08 -12.85 -0.25
CA PRO A 10 14.77 -11.87 -1.29
C PRO A 10 13.64 -10.92 -0.89
N TYR A 11 13.78 -9.62 -1.14
CA TYR A 11 12.77 -8.62 -0.77
C TYR A 11 11.39 -8.92 -1.37
N ALA A 12 11.33 -9.47 -2.58
CA ALA A 12 10.07 -9.89 -3.20
C ALA A 12 9.39 -11.01 -2.40
N LYS A 13 10.15 -11.97 -1.85
CA LYS A 13 9.62 -13.02 -0.98
C LYS A 13 9.11 -12.44 0.35
N ALA A 14 9.87 -11.54 0.99
CA ALA A 14 9.46 -10.86 2.23
C ALA A 14 8.14 -10.07 2.03
N LEU A 15 8.00 -9.33 0.92
CA LEU A 15 6.73 -8.68 0.56
C LEU A 15 5.62 -9.69 0.27
N GLY A 16 5.94 -10.81 -0.37
CA GLY A 16 5.00 -11.91 -0.63
C GLY A 16 4.47 -12.54 0.66
N VAL A 17 5.31 -12.71 1.67
CA VAL A 17 4.89 -13.16 3.01
C VAL A 17 3.94 -12.14 3.63
N LEU A 18 4.33 -10.86 3.65
CA LEU A 18 3.50 -9.80 4.22
C LEU A 18 2.11 -9.74 3.56
N LEU A 19 2.03 -9.83 2.24
CA LEU A 19 0.76 -9.84 1.52
C LEU A 19 -0.12 -11.04 1.92
N ARG A 20 0.44 -12.23 2.02
CA ARG A 20 -0.30 -13.43 2.42
C ARG A 20 -0.74 -13.35 3.87
N SER A 21 0.11 -12.83 4.76
CA SER A 21 -0.22 -12.60 6.16
C SER A 21 -1.42 -11.66 6.31
N ILE A 22 -1.49 -10.56 5.56
CA ILE A 22 -2.65 -9.65 5.58
C ILE A 22 -3.96 -10.36 5.20
N ILE A 23 -3.89 -11.37 4.33
CA ILE A 23 -5.06 -12.14 3.90
C ILE A 23 -5.47 -13.16 4.96
N VAL A 24 -4.51 -13.84 5.59
CA VAL A 24 -4.75 -14.91 6.55
C VAL A 24 -5.01 -14.37 7.95
N GLU A 25 -4.10 -13.54 8.44
CA GLU A 25 -4.14 -12.97 9.79
C GLU A 25 -3.40 -11.64 9.82
N ARG A 26 -4.06 -10.57 10.28
CA ARG A 26 -3.52 -9.21 10.28
C ARG A 26 -2.61 -8.97 11.47
N GLU A 27 -1.49 -9.65 11.51
CA GLU A 27 -0.52 -9.51 12.59
C GLU A 27 0.52 -8.40 12.31
N PRO A 28 1.08 -7.80 13.37
CA PRO A 28 2.15 -6.80 13.24
C PRO A 28 3.37 -7.33 12.49
N ILE A 29 4.13 -6.41 11.89
CA ILE A 29 5.32 -6.77 11.09
C ILE A 29 6.33 -7.59 11.88
N TYR A 30 6.52 -7.29 13.16
CA TYR A 30 7.47 -8.00 14.03
C TYR A 30 7.05 -9.43 14.42
N ARG A 31 5.79 -9.84 14.12
CA ARG A 31 5.28 -11.19 14.38
C ARG A 31 5.17 -12.05 13.11
N GLN A 32 5.68 -11.59 11.99
CA GLN A 32 5.52 -12.28 10.71
C GLN A 32 6.22 -13.65 10.69
N GLN A 33 7.33 -13.81 11.39
CA GLN A 33 7.97 -15.10 11.58
C GLN A 33 7.04 -16.09 12.31
N GLU A 34 6.44 -15.67 13.43
CA GLU A 34 5.50 -16.50 14.22
C GLU A 34 4.28 -16.91 13.39
N VAL A 35 3.75 -16.00 12.58
CA VAL A 35 2.62 -16.31 11.67
C VAL A 35 3.00 -17.43 10.71
N VAL A 36 4.15 -17.31 10.06
CA VAL A 36 4.61 -18.31 9.09
C VAL A 36 4.92 -19.65 9.76
N GLU A 37 5.45 -19.65 10.99
CA GLU A 37 5.70 -20.87 11.77
C GLU A 37 4.40 -21.56 12.22
N THR A 38 3.37 -20.78 12.52
CA THR A 38 2.04 -21.30 12.93
C THR A 38 1.33 -22.00 11.77
N PHE A 39 1.52 -21.49 10.57
CA PHE A 39 1.01 -22.08 9.33
C PHE A 39 2.13 -22.81 8.58
N ALA A 40 1.84 -23.37 7.42
CA ALA A 40 2.87 -24.02 6.59
C ALA A 40 3.72 -22.97 5.86
N PRO A 41 5.06 -22.89 6.05
CA PRO A 41 5.93 -21.91 5.38
C PRO A 41 5.76 -21.86 3.86
N GLY A 42 5.59 -23.04 3.22
CA GLY A 42 5.35 -23.13 1.77
C GLY A 42 4.12 -22.40 1.29
N ALA A 43 3.07 -22.25 2.11
CA ALA A 43 1.88 -21.48 1.78
C ALA A 43 2.20 -19.97 1.70
N PHE A 44 3.24 -19.51 2.40
CA PHE A 44 3.73 -18.14 2.32
C PHE A 44 4.79 -17.94 1.24
N GLY A 45 5.18 -19.01 0.52
CA GLY A 45 6.18 -18.96 -0.55
C GLY A 45 7.61 -18.90 -0.05
N VAL A 46 7.87 -19.40 1.16
CA VAL A 46 9.21 -19.51 1.76
C VAL A 46 9.48 -20.96 2.17
N GLY A 47 10.75 -21.33 2.15
CA GLY A 47 11.20 -22.62 2.71
C GLY A 47 11.34 -22.53 4.23
N PRO A 48 11.34 -23.68 4.94
CA PRO A 48 11.55 -23.72 6.38
C PRO A 48 12.85 -23.01 6.83
N GLU A 49 13.91 -23.13 6.03
CA GLU A 49 15.23 -22.51 6.26
C GLU A 49 15.25 -21.01 6.05
N GLU A 50 14.23 -20.46 5.38
CA GLU A 50 14.09 -19.02 5.11
C GLU A 50 13.29 -18.29 6.20
N VAL A 51 12.56 -19.02 7.05
CA VAL A 51 11.65 -18.44 8.05
C VAL A 51 12.41 -17.61 9.08
N GLU A 52 13.56 -18.06 9.54
CA GLU A 52 14.42 -17.32 10.49
C GLU A 52 14.91 -15.97 9.94
N GLN A 53 14.86 -15.77 8.62
CA GLN A 53 15.26 -14.54 7.96
C GLN A 53 14.12 -13.50 7.88
N LEU A 54 12.90 -13.86 8.32
CA LEU A 54 11.74 -12.98 8.35
C LEU A 54 11.77 -12.10 9.59
N SER A 55 12.66 -11.13 9.64
CA SER A 55 12.67 -10.10 10.67
C SER A 55 11.86 -8.88 10.24
N ASP A 56 11.43 -8.09 11.23
CA ASP A 56 10.79 -6.78 11.01
C ASP A 56 11.72 -5.84 10.21
N ASP A 57 13.01 -5.87 10.47
CA ASP A 57 14.04 -5.12 9.75
C ASP A 57 14.11 -5.56 8.27
N ARG A 58 14.03 -6.87 7.98
CA ARG A 58 14.02 -7.38 6.61
C ARG A 58 12.78 -6.93 5.85
N ILE A 59 11.61 -7.03 6.48
CA ILE A 59 10.34 -6.57 5.89
C ILE A 59 10.34 -5.05 5.74
N GLY A 60 10.85 -4.31 6.72
CA GLY A 60 11.00 -2.86 6.65
C GLY A 60 11.83 -2.42 5.46
N ARG A 61 13.00 -3.05 5.23
CA ARG A 61 13.83 -2.79 4.05
C ARG A 61 13.14 -3.17 2.74
N ALA A 62 12.35 -4.24 2.73
CA ALA A 62 11.57 -4.62 1.55
C ALA A 62 10.51 -3.55 1.22
N LEU A 63 9.84 -3.00 2.23
CA LEU A 63 8.91 -1.87 2.08
C LEU A 63 9.62 -0.60 1.61
N ASP A 64 10.81 -0.31 2.10
CA ASP A 64 11.64 0.80 1.62
C ASP A 64 11.98 0.65 0.13
N ARG A 65 12.36 -0.54 -0.31
CA ARG A 65 12.62 -0.83 -1.73
C ARG A 65 11.36 -0.67 -2.58
N LEU A 66 10.21 -1.14 -2.08
CA LEU A 66 8.92 -0.93 -2.75
C LEU A 66 8.57 0.55 -2.83
N PHE A 67 8.86 1.33 -1.78
CA PHE A 67 8.61 2.77 -1.79
C PHE A 67 9.45 3.50 -2.85
N ASP A 68 10.71 3.10 -3.02
CA ASP A 68 11.64 3.69 -3.98
C ASP A 68 11.38 3.24 -5.43
N ALA A 69 10.72 2.08 -5.61
CA ALA A 69 10.42 1.53 -6.93
C ALA A 69 9.39 2.37 -7.70
N ASP A 70 9.30 2.11 -9.00
CA ASP A 70 8.20 2.59 -9.85
C ASP A 70 6.90 1.85 -9.51
N ARG A 71 6.21 2.36 -8.49
CA ARG A 71 4.97 1.76 -7.99
C ARG A 71 3.82 1.90 -8.97
N ALA A 72 3.79 2.98 -9.73
CA ALA A 72 2.77 3.19 -10.75
C ALA A 72 2.90 2.16 -11.87
N GLY A 73 4.10 1.99 -12.42
CA GLY A 73 4.37 0.96 -13.43
C GLY A 73 4.15 -0.46 -12.90
N LEU A 74 4.47 -0.73 -11.62
CA LEU A 74 4.18 -2.02 -11.00
C LEU A 74 2.67 -2.28 -10.94
N LEU A 75 1.89 -1.32 -10.44
CA LEU A 75 0.43 -1.43 -10.36
C LEU A 75 -0.18 -1.61 -11.75
N THR A 76 0.24 -0.82 -12.72
CA THR A 76 -0.22 -0.94 -14.11
C THR A 76 0.02 -2.35 -14.67
N LYS A 77 1.21 -2.91 -14.45
CA LYS A 77 1.51 -4.29 -14.89
C LYS A 77 0.59 -5.32 -14.24
N VAL A 78 0.31 -5.17 -12.94
CA VAL A 78 -0.60 -6.05 -12.21
C VAL A 78 -2.02 -5.94 -12.76
N VAL A 79 -2.53 -4.72 -12.94
CA VAL A 79 -3.88 -4.47 -13.49
C VAL A 79 -4.03 -5.05 -14.90
N VAL A 80 -3.05 -4.82 -15.78
CA VAL A 80 -3.05 -5.38 -17.13
C VAL A 80 -3.02 -6.91 -17.12
N ALA A 81 -2.21 -7.51 -16.24
CA ALA A 81 -2.16 -8.97 -16.10
C ALA A 81 -3.50 -9.53 -15.59
N MET A 82 -4.12 -8.89 -14.60
CA MET A 82 -5.44 -9.28 -14.10
C MET A 82 -6.52 -9.13 -15.18
N GLY A 83 -6.53 -8.01 -15.91
CA GLY A 83 -7.44 -7.78 -17.01
C GLY A 83 -7.39 -8.92 -18.05
N LYS A 84 -6.18 -9.34 -18.44
CA LYS A 84 -5.98 -10.46 -19.37
C LYS A 84 -6.38 -11.81 -18.78
N SER A 85 -5.99 -12.08 -17.54
CA SER A 85 -6.20 -13.40 -16.91
C SER A 85 -7.67 -13.67 -16.59
N PHE A 86 -8.42 -12.62 -16.25
CA PHE A 86 -9.83 -12.71 -15.83
C PHE A 86 -10.81 -12.11 -16.84
N ASN A 87 -10.31 -11.67 -18.01
CA ASN A 87 -11.10 -11.02 -19.05
C ASN A 87 -11.94 -9.83 -18.53
N LEU A 88 -11.31 -8.98 -17.70
CA LEU A 88 -11.97 -7.83 -17.06
C LEU A 88 -12.08 -6.65 -18.03
N ARG A 89 -13.19 -5.91 -17.90
CA ARG A 89 -13.42 -4.67 -18.64
C ARG A 89 -13.09 -3.46 -17.79
N PHE A 90 -12.50 -2.44 -18.42
CA PHE A 90 -12.10 -1.18 -17.78
C PHE A 90 -12.76 0.05 -18.44
N ASP A 91 -13.90 -0.17 -19.07
CA ASP A 91 -14.70 0.87 -19.74
C ASP A 91 -15.43 1.80 -18.76
N GLU A 92 -15.65 1.32 -17.53
CA GLU A 92 -16.25 2.10 -16.45
C GLU A 92 -15.44 1.95 -15.17
N LEU A 93 -15.16 3.08 -14.50
CA LEU A 93 -14.37 3.15 -13.28
C LEU A 93 -15.13 3.86 -12.16
N HIS A 94 -15.02 3.34 -10.96
CA HIS A 94 -15.55 3.95 -9.74
C HIS A 94 -14.41 4.55 -8.93
N ASN A 95 -14.58 5.79 -8.48
CA ASN A 95 -13.59 6.47 -7.63
C ASN A 95 -14.24 6.92 -6.33
N ASP A 96 -13.65 6.54 -5.21
CA ASP A 96 -14.09 6.95 -3.89
C ASP A 96 -12.91 7.29 -2.97
N SER A 97 -13.19 8.12 -2.00
CA SER A 97 -12.23 8.51 -0.97
C SER A 97 -12.67 8.05 0.40
N THR A 98 -11.74 7.48 1.15
CA THR A 98 -11.94 7.03 2.53
C THR A 98 -10.99 7.77 3.46
N SER A 99 -11.49 8.24 4.61
CA SER A 99 -10.66 8.83 5.66
C SER A 99 -10.02 7.73 6.51
N ILE A 100 -8.68 7.67 6.51
CA ILE A 100 -7.92 6.84 7.44
C ILE A 100 -7.61 7.66 8.67
N ARG A 101 -8.19 7.28 9.80
CA ARG A 101 -8.03 7.96 11.08
C ARG A 101 -6.78 7.47 11.80
N LEU A 102 -6.10 8.42 12.44
CA LEU A 102 -4.82 8.18 13.09
C LEU A 102 -4.84 8.78 14.49
N SER A 103 -4.54 7.95 15.48
CA SER A 103 -4.35 8.39 16.86
C SER A 103 -2.90 8.80 17.06
N GLY A 104 -2.67 10.01 17.55
CA GLY A 104 -1.33 10.55 17.79
C GLY A 104 -1.21 12.04 17.52
N GLN A 105 -0.07 12.61 17.92
CA GLN A 105 0.13 14.06 17.80
C GLN A 105 0.52 14.50 16.39
N TYR A 106 1.30 13.71 15.65
CA TYR A 106 1.73 13.98 14.26
C TYR A 106 2.16 15.44 14.03
N ARG A 107 2.96 16.03 14.97
CA ARG A 107 3.34 17.45 14.96
C ARG A 107 4.13 17.82 13.71
N ASP A 108 5.01 16.92 13.26
CA ASP A 108 5.92 17.13 12.14
C ASP A 108 5.36 16.62 10.80
N ALA A 109 4.06 16.35 10.73
CA ALA A 109 3.46 15.80 9.51
C ALA A 109 3.33 16.84 8.39
N ARG A 110 3.28 18.15 8.72
CA ARG A 110 3.10 19.22 7.72
C ARG A 110 4.40 19.45 6.94
N GLY A 111 4.29 19.38 5.60
CA GLY A 111 5.43 19.67 4.72
C GLY A 111 6.57 18.65 4.78
N ARG A 112 6.35 17.51 5.43
CA ARG A 112 7.35 16.45 5.51
C ARG A 112 7.62 15.87 4.13
N SER A 113 8.90 15.65 3.85
CA SER A 113 9.35 14.89 2.68
C SER A 113 10.04 13.63 3.14
N MET A 114 9.78 12.51 2.46
CA MET A 114 10.44 11.24 2.69
C MET A 114 11.07 10.79 1.38
N ARG A 115 12.39 10.62 1.37
CA ARG A 115 13.15 10.17 0.18
C ARG A 115 12.81 10.97 -1.09
N GLY A 116 12.75 12.30 -0.96
CA GLY A 116 12.43 13.22 -2.05
C GLY A 116 10.95 13.29 -2.46
N ARG A 117 10.06 12.54 -1.82
CA ARG A 117 8.62 12.57 -2.08
C ARG A 117 7.89 13.28 -0.96
N ARG A 118 6.96 14.16 -1.29
CA ARG A 118 6.09 14.81 -0.30
C ARG A 118 5.23 13.76 0.39
N ALA A 119 5.25 13.72 1.72
CA ALA A 119 4.34 12.90 2.50
C ALA A 119 2.98 13.59 2.64
N PRO A 120 1.86 12.86 2.63
CA PRO A 120 0.56 13.42 2.94
C PRO A 120 0.55 14.05 4.34
N TRP A 121 -0.13 15.19 4.48
CA TRP A 121 -0.29 15.84 5.76
C TRP A 121 -1.38 15.17 6.59
N ILE A 122 -0.97 14.53 7.68
CA ILE A 122 -1.87 13.96 8.67
C ILE A 122 -2.41 15.11 9.53
N THR A 123 -3.68 15.47 9.33
CA THR A 123 -4.30 16.63 9.96
C THR A 123 -5.81 16.41 10.19
N TYR A 124 -6.44 17.32 10.88
CA TYR A 124 -7.89 17.32 11.03
C TYR A 124 -8.55 17.67 9.69
N GLY A 125 -9.70 17.06 9.42
CA GLY A 125 -10.49 17.30 8.22
C GLY A 125 -11.95 16.96 8.45
N TYR A 126 -12.75 16.99 7.38
CA TYR A 126 -14.14 16.55 7.46
C TYR A 126 -14.18 15.04 7.76
N SER A 127 -14.73 14.70 8.92
CA SER A 127 -14.83 13.31 9.36
C SER A 127 -16.21 12.75 8.98
N LYS A 128 -16.24 11.86 7.99
CA LYS A 128 -17.46 11.11 7.57
C LYS A 128 -18.01 10.25 8.73
N ASP A 129 -17.18 9.89 9.68
CA ASP A 129 -17.53 9.01 10.81
C ASP A 129 -17.74 9.76 12.13
N HIS A 130 -17.97 11.06 12.08
CA HIS A 130 -18.24 11.90 13.25
C HIS A 130 -17.16 11.85 14.35
N ARG A 131 -15.87 11.71 13.96
CA ARG A 131 -14.70 11.75 14.86
C ARG A 131 -13.78 12.93 14.53
N PRO A 132 -14.25 14.19 14.75
CA PRO A 132 -13.46 15.39 14.48
C PRO A 132 -12.25 15.52 15.43
N ASP A 133 -12.21 14.74 16.50
CA ASP A 133 -11.13 14.67 17.49
C ASP A 133 -9.88 13.91 16.96
N LEU A 134 -10.01 13.14 15.87
CA LEU A 134 -8.91 12.38 15.30
C LEU A 134 -8.35 13.06 14.05
N LYS A 135 -7.03 12.98 13.91
CA LYS A 135 -6.37 13.33 12.67
C LYS A 135 -6.57 12.22 11.63
N GLN A 136 -6.52 12.62 10.37
CA GLN A 136 -6.77 11.70 9.26
C GLN A 136 -5.84 12.01 8.08
N LEU A 137 -5.77 11.06 7.17
CA LEU A 137 -5.38 11.25 5.77
C LEU A 137 -6.47 10.68 4.88
N LEU A 138 -6.50 11.09 3.61
CA LEU A 138 -7.41 10.51 2.63
C LEU A 138 -6.72 9.38 1.88
N PHE A 139 -7.42 8.26 1.75
CA PHE A 139 -7.09 7.18 0.82
C PHE A 139 -8.10 7.20 -0.31
N ILE A 140 -7.63 7.44 -1.53
CA ILE A 140 -8.45 7.58 -2.72
C ILE A 140 -8.20 6.33 -3.56
N LEU A 141 -9.26 5.59 -3.84
CA LEU A 141 -9.22 4.34 -4.58
C LEU A 141 -10.08 4.45 -5.83
N THR A 142 -9.52 4.02 -6.96
CA THR A 142 -10.26 3.83 -8.20
C THR A 142 -10.31 2.35 -8.52
N THR A 143 -11.52 1.83 -8.76
CA THR A 143 -11.75 0.42 -9.12
C THR A 143 -12.48 0.32 -10.45
N SER A 144 -12.34 -0.81 -11.13
CA SER A 144 -13.20 -1.14 -12.27
C SER A 144 -14.62 -1.44 -11.82
N ALA A 145 -15.62 -1.12 -12.63
CA ALA A 145 -17.01 -1.56 -12.41
C ALA A 145 -17.09 -3.09 -12.52
N ASP A 146 -16.36 -3.68 -13.45
CA ASP A 146 -16.25 -5.12 -13.62
C ASP A 146 -15.26 -5.70 -12.59
N GLY A 147 -15.77 -6.47 -11.64
CA GLY A 147 -15.01 -7.18 -10.62
C GLY A 147 -14.45 -6.31 -9.48
N GLY A 148 -14.67 -4.99 -9.45
CA GLY A 148 -14.18 -4.11 -8.38
C GLY A 148 -12.66 -4.09 -8.23
N VAL A 149 -11.93 -4.29 -9.32
CA VAL A 149 -10.46 -4.42 -9.30
C VAL A 149 -9.82 -3.06 -9.08
N PRO A 150 -8.92 -2.91 -8.08
CA PRO A 150 -8.15 -1.69 -7.89
C PRO A 150 -7.30 -1.35 -9.12
N VAL A 151 -7.55 -0.18 -9.72
CA VAL A 151 -6.83 0.31 -10.90
C VAL A 151 -5.79 1.34 -10.51
N GLN A 152 -6.15 2.21 -9.58
CA GLN A 152 -5.30 3.28 -9.08
C GLN A 152 -5.62 3.57 -7.63
N PHE A 153 -4.61 3.96 -6.87
CA PHE A 153 -4.79 4.51 -5.54
C PHE A 153 -3.81 5.65 -5.27
N ARG A 154 -4.18 6.53 -4.36
CA ARG A 154 -3.29 7.57 -3.84
C ARG A 154 -3.72 8.01 -2.44
N CYS A 155 -2.78 8.61 -1.72
CA CYS A 155 -3.04 9.24 -0.43
C CYS A 155 -3.04 10.75 -0.59
N GLY A 156 -4.01 11.40 0.04
CA GLY A 156 -4.13 12.85 0.10
C GLY A 156 -4.02 13.38 1.52
N ASP A 157 -3.79 14.69 1.63
CA ASP A 157 -3.81 15.39 2.92
C ASP A 157 -5.17 15.23 3.60
N GLY A 158 -5.18 15.14 4.93
CA GLY A 158 -6.41 14.85 5.68
C GLY A 158 -7.49 15.92 5.63
N ASN A 159 -7.16 17.14 5.22
CA ASN A 159 -8.09 18.25 5.07
C ASN A 159 -8.53 18.55 3.63
N ARG A 160 -8.22 17.66 2.68
CA ARG A 160 -8.67 17.82 1.29
C ARG A 160 -10.15 17.53 1.13
N SER A 161 -10.78 18.20 0.17
CA SER A 161 -12.16 17.93 -0.19
C SER A 161 -12.25 16.74 -1.17
N ASP A 162 -13.38 16.03 -1.14
CA ASP A 162 -13.64 14.95 -2.09
C ASP A 162 -13.69 15.47 -3.53
N VAL A 163 -14.23 16.67 -3.74
CA VAL A 163 -14.35 17.29 -5.07
C VAL A 163 -12.97 17.45 -5.73
N ASP A 164 -12.00 18.01 -4.98
CA ASP A 164 -10.65 18.20 -5.50
C ASP A 164 -9.98 16.87 -5.86
N THR A 165 -10.24 15.83 -5.07
CA THR A 165 -9.67 14.50 -5.31
C THR A 165 -10.25 13.84 -6.55
N HIS A 166 -11.53 14.06 -6.86
CA HIS A 166 -12.17 13.53 -8.07
C HIS A 166 -11.62 14.18 -9.33
N ILE A 167 -11.46 15.51 -9.36
CA ILE A 167 -10.91 16.23 -10.50
C ILE A 167 -9.48 15.73 -10.82
N GLU A 168 -8.62 15.69 -9.82
CA GLU A 168 -7.24 15.21 -10.00
C GLU A 168 -7.17 13.74 -10.46
N THR A 169 -8.07 12.89 -9.98
CA THR A 169 -8.13 11.48 -10.42
C THR A 169 -8.54 11.40 -11.88
N TRP A 170 -9.54 12.17 -12.28
CA TRP A 170 -9.98 12.26 -13.68
C TRP A 170 -8.84 12.72 -14.60
N GLU A 171 -8.14 13.78 -14.22
CA GLU A 171 -7.01 14.28 -14.99
C GLU A 171 -5.87 13.24 -15.12
N ALA A 172 -5.57 12.54 -14.04
CA ALA A 172 -4.54 11.48 -14.05
C ALA A 172 -4.94 10.29 -14.95
N LEU A 173 -6.20 9.85 -14.91
CA LEU A 173 -6.68 8.74 -15.73
C LEU A 173 -6.74 9.07 -17.23
N ARG A 174 -6.87 10.33 -17.59
CA ARG A 174 -6.85 10.77 -19.00
C ARG A 174 -5.46 10.74 -19.63
N GLN A 175 -4.40 10.62 -18.84
CA GLN A 175 -3.00 10.60 -19.29
C GLN A 175 -2.45 9.19 -19.49
N VAL A 176 -3.22 8.16 -19.13
CA VAL A 176 -2.89 6.74 -19.27
C VAL A 176 -3.55 6.16 -20.51
#